data_692e09c1eff0253c54b836d211271b7e
#
_entry.id   692e09c1eff0253c54b836d211271b7e
#
_cell.length_a   1.000
_cell.length_b   1.000
_cell.length_c   1.000
_cell.angle_alpha   90.00
_cell.angle_beta   90.00
_cell.angle_gamma   90.00
#
_symmetry.space_group_name_H-M   'P 1'
#
loop_
_entity.id
_entity.type
_entity.pdbx_description
1 polymer ?
#
loop_
_entity_poly.entity_id
_entity_poly.type
_entity_poly.pdbx_seq_one_letter_code
_entity_poly.pdbx_strand_id
1 'polypeptide(L)'
;MHEMLTLRQALAGNLMDAAPDVAASLSDTIEAIAQACARIGDLAGQGVLAGAHGLADSANSQGEAQKKLDVLSDELMSHHLGQCAHVAGWASEEHEHHQLSDQHVRQGRYLVVYDPLDGSSNIEANISIGTIFSILPHTGRGRLPTQDSYRLAGHEQLAAGYVLYGPATILVLTCRRGVLMFTLDKRSGMHGEPMRWLLTHDAVQIPAQTREFAINASNQRFWEKPVQRYIAECVAGENGPRMKDFNMRWVASMVAEVHRIMTRGGVFMYPRDTREPRKPGRLRLMYEAAPMAMLVEQAGGRAVNGTSELLDLVPDTLHQRVPVILGSREEIDRIVSYHADPHENVSWQLFKTRSLFVQPQA
;
A
#
# COMPACT_ATOMS: atom_id res chain seq x y z
N MET A 1 10.33 28.07 16.21
CA MET A 1 9.95 26.86 15.45
C MET A 1 11.24 26.18 15.05
N HIS A 2 11.48 24.94 15.46
CA HIS A 2 12.58 24.16 14.90
C HIS A 2 12.30 23.97 13.41
N GLU A 3 13.31 24.23 12.58
CA GLU A 3 13.21 24.03 11.14
C GLU A 3 13.02 22.52 10.88
N MET A 4 11.91 22.12 10.27
CA MET A 4 11.63 20.73 9.94
C MET A 4 12.59 20.26 8.84
N LEU A 5 13.11 19.05 8.96
CA LEU A 5 13.98 18.46 7.94
C LEU A 5 13.24 18.26 6.63
N THR A 6 13.89 18.56 5.54
CA THR A 6 13.41 18.20 4.20
C THR A 6 13.61 16.70 3.95
N LEU A 7 12.95 16.16 2.90
CA LEU A 7 13.11 14.75 2.49
C LEU A 7 14.59 14.37 2.34
N ARG A 8 15.37 15.15 1.60
CA ARG A 8 16.80 14.90 1.39
C ARG A 8 17.60 14.90 2.70
N GLN A 9 17.34 15.84 3.59
CA GLN A 9 18.04 15.89 4.90
C GLN A 9 17.69 14.67 5.77
N ALA A 10 16.43 14.25 5.78
CA ALA A 10 16.02 13.07 6.54
C ALA A 10 16.59 11.78 5.94
N LEU A 11 16.63 11.65 4.59
CA LEU A 11 17.25 10.51 3.92
C LEU A 11 18.75 10.43 4.18
N ALA A 12 19.47 11.54 4.23
CA ALA A 12 20.91 11.55 4.58
C ALA A 12 21.16 10.96 5.96
N GLY A 13 20.28 11.22 6.95
CA GLY A 13 20.35 10.59 8.27
C GLY A 13 19.93 9.10 8.25
N ASN A 14 18.89 8.76 7.52
CA ASN A 14 18.36 7.39 7.46
C ASN A 14 19.31 6.43 6.72
N LEU A 15 20.03 6.91 5.70
CA LEU A 15 20.95 6.13 4.86
C LEU A 15 22.45 6.26 5.27
N MET A 16 22.73 6.75 6.48
CA MET A 16 24.10 7.04 6.93
C MET A 16 25.05 5.83 6.92
N ASP A 17 24.53 4.60 7.04
CA ASP A 17 25.31 3.36 7.05
C ASP A 17 25.47 2.76 5.63
N ALA A 18 24.80 3.31 4.62
CA ALA A 18 24.97 2.90 3.24
C ALA A 18 26.25 3.52 2.63
N ALA A 19 26.83 2.87 1.62
CA ALA A 19 27.91 3.47 0.85
C ALA A 19 27.44 4.82 0.25
N PRO A 20 28.27 5.87 0.26
CA PRO A 20 27.85 7.23 -0.12
C PRO A 20 27.19 7.31 -1.51
N ASP A 21 27.70 6.53 -2.47
CA ASP A 21 27.14 6.47 -3.84
C ASP A 21 25.80 5.74 -3.90
N VAL A 22 25.55 4.78 -3.01
CA VAL A 22 24.27 4.10 -2.85
C VAL A 22 23.26 5.03 -2.16
N ALA A 23 23.69 5.71 -1.08
CA ALA A 23 22.84 6.66 -0.37
C ALA A 23 22.38 7.80 -1.29
N ALA A 24 23.32 8.37 -2.07
CA ALA A 24 23.00 9.44 -3.03
C ALA A 24 22.03 8.96 -4.13
N SER A 25 22.35 7.85 -4.79
CA SER A 25 21.52 7.32 -5.89
C SER A 25 20.13 6.90 -5.44
N LEU A 26 19.99 6.31 -4.24
CA LEU A 26 18.68 5.94 -3.68
C LEU A 26 17.88 7.19 -3.30
N SER A 27 18.52 8.20 -2.70
CA SER A 27 17.88 9.48 -2.37
C SER A 27 17.37 10.18 -3.64
N ASP A 28 18.17 10.24 -4.71
CA ASP A 28 17.75 10.84 -5.98
C ASP A 28 16.56 10.11 -6.61
N THR A 29 16.52 8.78 -6.51
CA THR A 29 15.39 7.98 -7.01
C THR A 29 14.13 8.25 -6.19
N ILE A 30 14.23 8.29 -4.86
CA ILE A 30 13.11 8.62 -3.97
C ILE A 30 12.60 10.04 -4.23
N GLU A 31 13.48 11.01 -4.44
CA GLU A 31 13.07 12.38 -4.76
C GLU A 31 12.36 12.48 -6.11
N ALA A 32 12.80 11.74 -7.14
CA ALA A 32 12.10 11.70 -8.42
C ALA A 32 10.65 11.19 -8.26
N ILE A 33 10.45 10.11 -7.49
CA ILE A 33 9.11 9.59 -7.14
C ILE A 33 8.32 10.63 -6.35
N ALA A 34 8.92 11.23 -5.34
CA ALA A 34 8.26 12.22 -4.48
C ALA A 34 7.82 13.47 -5.24
N GLN A 35 8.59 13.90 -6.26
CA GLN A 35 8.21 15.00 -7.13
C GLN A 35 7.03 14.64 -8.04
N ALA A 36 7.04 13.46 -8.66
CA ALA A 36 5.88 12.96 -9.40
C ALA A 36 4.61 12.95 -8.52
N CYS A 37 4.72 12.38 -7.32
CA CYS A 37 3.60 12.32 -6.37
C CYS A 37 3.13 13.70 -5.90
N ALA A 38 4.01 14.69 -5.77
CA ALA A 38 3.61 16.06 -5.45
C ALA A 38 2.72 16.66 -6.56
N ARG A 39 3.03 16.38 -7.83
CA ARG A 39 2.21 16.79 -8.99
C ARG A 39 0.89 16.02 -9.07
N ILE A 40 0.91 14.72 -8.82
CA ILE A 40 -0.32 13.91 -8.75
C ILE A 40 -1.24 14.45 -7.64
N GLY A 41 -0.69 14.76 -6.47
CA GLY A 41 -1.44 15.33 -5.36
C GLY A 41 -2.03 16.72 -5.64
N ASP A 42 -1.38 17.50 -6.49
CA ASP A 42 -1.93 18.78 -6.97
C ASP A 42 -3.10 18.57 -7.93
N LEU A 43 -2.96 17.66 -8.91
CA LEU A 43 -4.04 17.27 -9.83
C LEU A 43 -5.25 16.68 -9.08
N ALA A 44 -5.00 15.77 -8.15
CA ALA A 44 -6.06 15.16 -7.33
C ALA A 44 -6.81 16.23 -6.50
N GLY A 45 -6.08 17.21 -5.95
CA GLY A 45 -6.66 18.31 -5.18
C GLY A 45 -7.48 19.29 -6.02
N GLN A 46 -7.22 19.41 -7.33
CA GLN A 46 -8.00 20.23 -8.24
C GLN A 46 -9.27 19.50 -8.73
N GLY A 47 -9.31 18.17 -8.66
CA GLY A 47 -10.48 17.37 -9.01
C GLY A 47 -10.98 17.65 -10.43
N VAL A 48 -12.27 17.97 -10.56
CA VAL A 48 -12.92 18.26 -11.86
C VAL A 48 -12.25 19.42 -12.60
N LEU A 49 -11.70 20.39 -11.89
CA LEU A 49 -11.07 21.57 -12.50
C LEU A 49 -9.80 21.22 -13.28
N ALA A 50 -9.12 20.15 -12.90
CA ALA A 50 -7.96 19.64 -13.64
C ALA A 50 -8.35 18.87 -14.91
N GLY A 51 -9.65 18.63 -15.19
CA GLY A 51 -10.11 17.77 -16.27
C GLY A 51 -9.80 16.27 -16.06
N ALA A 52 -9.36 15.93 -14.85
CA ALA A 52 -8.86 14.59 -14.50
C ALA A 52 -9.97 13.60 -14.06
N HIS A 53 -11.23 14.02 -14.07
CA HIS A 53 -12.37 13.16 -13.70
C HIS A 53 -12.95 12.43 -14.92
N GLY A 54 -13.60 11.30 -14.65
CA GLY A 54 -14.28 10.46 -15.65
C GLY A 54 -13.41 9.32 -16.15
N LEU A 55 -14.01 8.49 -17.01
CA LEU A 55 -13.32 7.37 -17.63
C LEU A 55 -12.36 7.86 -18.71
N ALA A 56 -11.21 7.22 -18.84
CA ALA A 56 -10.37 7.30 -20.02
C ALA A 56 -10.95 6.40 -21.14
N ASP A 57 -10.55 6.65 -22.39
CA ASP A 57 -10.92 5.78 -23.53
C ASP A 57 -10.02 4.51 -23.58
N SER A 58 -9.48 4.09 -22.43
CA SER A 58 -8.54 2.99 -22.29
C SER A 58 -8.92 2.05 -21.15
N ALA A 59 -8.39 0.84 -21.21
CA ALA A 59 -8.46 -0.14 -20.12
C ALA A 59 -7.04 -0.53 -19.72
N ASN A 60 -6.85 -0.89 -18.43
CA ASN A 60 -5.57 -1.38 -17.94
C ASN A 60 -5.24 -2.78 -18.46
N SER A 61 -4.06 -3.29 -18.10
CA SER A 61 -3.55 -4.62 -18.50
C SER A 61 -4.49 -5.80 -18.19
N GLN A 62 -5.49 -5.60 -17.34
CA GLN A 62 -6.46 -6.62 -16.92
C GLN A 62 -7.88 -6.37 -17.44
N GLY A 63 -8.05 -5.37 -18.33
CA GLY A 63 -9.34 -5.01 -18.93
C GLY A 63 -10.25 -4.21 -18.00
N GLU A 64 -9.74 -3.66 -16.90
CA GLU A 64 -10.47 -2.75 -16.03
C GLU A 64 -10.46 -1.35 -16.65
N ALA A 65 -11.61 -0.64 -16.67
CA ALA A 65 -11.71 0.70 -17.22
C ALA A 65 -10.87 1.68 -16.38
N GLN A 66 -9.92 2.35 -17.03
CA GLN A 66 -9.07 3.35 -16.39
C GLN A 66 -9.82 4.67 -16.18
N LYS A 67 -9.49 5.35 -15.10
CA LYS A 67 -9.89 6.74 -14.90
C LYS A 67 -8.84 7.65 -15.52
N LYS A 68 -9.24 8.85 -15.92
CA LYS A 68 -8.30 9.83 -16.49
C LYS A 68 -7.16 10.17 -15.52
N LEU A 69 -7.44 10.21 -14.22
CA LEU A 69 -6.43 10.49 -13.22
C LEU A 69 -5.42 9.33 -13.08
N ASP A 70 -5.84 8.06 -13.28
CA ASP A 70 -4.92 6.91 -13.30
C ASP A 70 -3.88 7.09 -14.42
N VAL A 71 -4.35 7.39 -15.64
CA VAL A 71 -3.48 7.61 -16.80
C VAL A 71 -2.52 8.77 -16.58
N LEU A 72 -3.02 9.92 -16.12
CA LEU A 72 -2.18 11.10 -15.85
C LEU A 72 -1.16 10.83 -14.74
N SER A 73 -1.54 10.06 -13.72
CA SER A 73 -0.64 9.69 -12.62
C SER A 73 0.47 8.77 -13.11
N ASP A 74 0.14 7.80 -13.97
CA ASP A 74 1.13 6.90 -14.56
C ASP A 74 2.10 7.65 -15.50
N GLU A 75 1.58 8.55 -16.33
CA GLU A 75 2.41 9.40 -17.19
C GLU A 75 3.40 10.27 -16.39
N LEU A 76 2.96 10.86 -15.28
CA LEU A 76 3.82 11.65 -14.40
C LEU A 76 4.89 10.78 -13.73
N MET A 77 4.55 9.59 -13.24
CA MET A 77 5.51 8.66 -12.66
C MET A 77 6.54 8.22 -13.70
N SER A 78 6.09 7.76 -14.86
CA SER A 78 6.95 7.33 -15.97
C SER A 78 7.90 8.45 -16.44
N HIS A 79 7.39 9.68 -16.54
CA HIS A 79 8.21 10.84 -16.93
C HIS A 79 9.34 11.11 -15.94
N HIS A 80 9.05 11.19 -14.64
CA HIS A 80 10.07 11.46 -13.62
C HIS A 80 11.07 10.30 -13.48
N LEU A 81 10.60 9.05 -13.56
CA LEU A 81 11.47 7.87 -13.52
C LEU A 81 12.39 7.80 -14.74
N GLY A 82 11.87 8.13 -15.94
CA GLY A 82 12.65 8.15 -17.18
C GLY A 82 13.79 9.18 -17.17
N GLN A 83 13.65 10.26 -16.41
CA GLN A 83 14.69 11.28 -16.23
C GLN A 83 15.71 10.95 -15.14
N CYS A 84 15.41 9.99 -14.25
CA CYS A 84 16.29 9.63 -13.16
C CYS A 84 17.44 8.74 -13.62
N ALA A 85 18.68 9.23 -13.53
CA ALA A 85 19.89 8.53 -13.98
C ALA A 85 20.13 7.17 -13.31
N HIS A 86 19.48 6.91 -12.20
CA HIS A 86 19.66 5.71 -11.39
C HIS A 86 18.61 4.62 -11.65
N VAL A 87 17.58 4.92 -12.46
CA VAL A 87 16.48 3.98 -12.78
C VAL A 87 16.75 3.32 -14.13
N ALA A 88 16.85 2.00 -14.17
CA ALA A 88 17.01 1.22 -15.40
C ALA A 88 15.66 0.93 -16.09
N GLY A 89 14.59 0.84 -15.32
CA GLY A 89 13.24 0.58 -15.80
C GLY A 89 12.23 0.52 -14.65
N TRP A 90 10.97 0.41 -15.03
CA TRP A 90 9.88 0.35 -14.06
C TRP A 90 8.73 -0.54 -14.54
N ALA A 91 7.93 -0.99 -13.61
CA ALA A 91 6.68 -1.71 -13.87
C ALA A 91 5.53 -1.01 -13.14
N SER A 92 4.48 -0.72 -13.87
CA SER A 92 3.25 -0.09 -13.39
C SER A 92 2.11 -1.09 -13.39
N GLU A 93 1.18 -0.93 -12.47
CA GLU A 93 -0.09 -1.67 -12.47
C GLU A 93 -0.87 -1.48 -13.78
N GLU A 94 -0.75 -0.29 -14.39
CA GLU A 94 -1.51 0.12 -15.57
C GLU A 94 -1.02 -0.48 -16.88
N HIS A 95 0.23 -0.98 -16.93
CA HIS A 95 0.84 -1.53 -18.12
C HIS A 95 1.08 -3.04 -18.03
N GLU A 96 0.79 -3.78 -19.11
CA GLU A 96 1.00 -5.23 -19.18
C GLU A 96 2.48 -5.63 -19.02
N HIS A 97 3.37 -4.78 -19.52
CA HIS A 97 4.80 -5.04 -19.54
C HIS A 97 5.56 -3.92 -18.81
N HIS A 98 6.73 -4.28 -18.26
CA HIS A 98 7.66 -3.30 -17.72
C HIS A 98 8.14 -2.34 -18.81
N GLN A 99 8.51 -1.14 -18.40
CA GLN A 99 9.07 -0.10 -19.26
C GLN A 99 10.55 0.07 -18.96
N LEU A 100 11.30 0.50 -19.95
CA LEU A 100 12.74 0.71 -19.85
C LEU A 100 13.05 2.20 -19.92
N SER A 101 14.06 2.64 -19.18
CA SER A 101 14.57 3.99 -19.33
C SER A 101 15.34 4.12 -20.66
N ASP A 102 14.93 5.02 -21.53
CA ASP A 102 15.58 5.21 -22.83
C ASP A 102 17.07 5.61 -22.70
N GLN A 103 17.38 6.41 -21.69
CA GLN A 103 18.72 6.98 -21.49
C GLN A 103 19.59 6.18 -20.52
N HIS A 104 18.98 5.53 -19.53
CA HIS A 104 19.69 5.00 -18.36
C HIS A 104 19.58 3.49 -18.19
N VAL A 105 18.91 2.78 -19.09
CA VAL A 105 18.60 1.35 -18.98
C VAL A 105 19.81 0.46 -18.67
N ARG A 106 20.99 0.79 -19.16
CA ARG A 106 22.22 -0.01 -18.93
C ARG A 106 23.00 0.40 -17.69
N GLN A 107 22.81 1.61 -17.20
CA GLN A 107 23.59 2.21 -16.10
C GLN A 107 22.78 2.29 -14.80
N GLY A 108 21.46 2.27 -14.89
CA GLY A 108 20.56 2.37 -13.77
C GLY A 108 20.80 1.25 -12.75
N ARG A 109 20.75 1.62 -11.49
CA ARG A 109 20.98 0.73 -10.34
C ARG A 109 19.72 0.09 -9.83
N TYR A 110 18.56 0.70 -10.17
CA TYR A 110 17.28 0.37 -9.57
C TYR A 110 16.22 0.08 -10.61
N LEU A 111 15.29 -0.78 -10.19
CA LEU A 111 14.01 -0.99 -10.83
C LEU A 111 12.94 -0.43 -9.88
N VAL A 112 11.93 0.22 -10.43
CA VAL A 112 10.82 0.75 -9.64
C VAL A 112 9.55 0.01 -9.99
N VAL A 113 8.75 -0.35 -9.00
CA VAL A 113 7.41 -0.91 -9.19
C VAL A 113 6.42 -0.03 -8.46
N TYR A 114 5.26 0.25 -9.07
CA TYR A 114 4.29 1.15 -8.47
C TYR A 114 2.85 0.89 -8.95
N ASP A 115 1.91 1.22 -8.06
CA ASP A 115 0.53 1.52 -8.39
C ASP A 115 0.40 3.05 -8.44
N PRO A 116 0.12 3.64 -9.60
CA PRO A 116 0.06 5.09 -9.72
C PRO A 116 -1.08 5.70 -8.91
N LEU A 117 -2.19 4.98 -8.73
CA LEU A 117 -3.35 5.53 -8.03
C LEU A 117 -4.27 4.48 -7.37
N ASP A 118 -3.83 3.93 -6.21
CA ASP A 118 -4.68 3.06 -5.39
C ASP A 118 -5.98 3.74 -4.99
N GLY A 119 -7.06 2.99 -5.09
CA GLY A 119 -8.39 3.43 -4.70
C GLY A 119 -9.09 4.31 -5.73
N SER A 120 -8.78 4.19 -7.02
CA SER A 120 -9.33 5.00 -8.12
C SER A 120 -10.86 5.02 -8.18
N SER A 121 -11.55 4.00 -7.65
CA SER A 121 -13.01 4.00 -7.49
C SER A 121 -13.55 5.13 -6.58
N ASN A 122 -12.68 5.71 -5.76
CA ASN A 122 -13.01 6.76 -4.80
C ASN A 122 -12.83 8.20 -5.36
N ILE A 123 -12.28 8.36 -6.56
CA ILE A 123 -11.97 9.67 -7.14
C ILE A 123 -13.20 10.56 -7.19
N GLU A 124 -14.29 10.07 -7.81
CA GLU A 124 -15.51 10.87 -7.99
C GLU A 124 -16.28 11.09 -6.69
N ALA A 125 -16.04 10.25 -5.68
CA ALA A 125 -16.60 10.41 -4.33
C ALA A 125 -15.78 11.36 -3.45
N ASN A 126 -14.67 11.88 -3.96
CA ASN A 126 -13.73 12.76 -3.24
C ASN A 126 -13.23 12.14 -1.92
N ILE A 127 -12.97 10.83 -1.95
CA ILE A 127 -12.40 10.08 -0.83
C ILE A 127 -10.90 9.89 -1.10
N SER A 128 -10.10 9.79 -0.03
CA SER A 128 -8.64 9.66 -0.12
C SER A 128 -8.20 8.49 -1.00
N ILE A 129 -7.27 8.76 -1.88
CA ILE A 129 -6.59 7.88 -2.82
C ILE A 129 -5.09 8.03 -2.65
N GLY A 130 -4.27 7.26 -3.35
CA GLY A 130 -2.82 7.47 -3.24
C GLY A 130 -1.99 6.66 -4.22
N THR A 131 -0.69 6.91 -4.24
CA THR A 131 0.32 6.17 -5.00
C THR A 131 1.06 5.22 -4.08
N ILE A 132 1.32 3.99 -4.53
CA ILE A 132 2.16 3.01 -3.80
C ILE A 132 3.38 2.71 -4.65
N PHE A 133 4.57 2.60 -4.05
CA PHE A 133 5.79 2.29 -4.78
C PHE A 133 6.78 1.47 -3.98
N SER A 134 7.65 0.76 -4.69
CA SER A 134 8.88 0.21 -4.13
C SER A 134 10.05 0.30 -5.09
N ILE A 135 11.25 0.29 -4.53
CA ILE A 135 12.52 0.35 -5.25
C ILE A 135 13.25 -0.97 -5.04
N LEU A 136 13.54 -1.65 -6.16
CA LEU A 136 14.22 -2.94 -6.21
C LEU A 136 15.66 -2.77 -6.70
N PRO A 137 16.61 -3.63 -6.26
CA PRO A 137 17.96 -3.61 -6.82
C PRO A 137 17.94 -4.16 -8.25
N HIS A 138 18.64 -3.50 -9.17
CA HIS A 138 18.94 -4.06 -10.50
C HIS A 138 20.26 -4.84 -10.45
N THR A 139 20.17 -6.16 -10.27
CA THR A 139 21.34 -7.03 -10.15
C THR A 139 22.07 -7.27 -11.46
N GLY A 140 21.40 -7.06 -12.60
CA GLY A 140 21.91 -7.28 -13.94
C GLY A 140 22.55 -6.04 -14.61
N ARG A 141 23.30 -5.21 -13.88
CA ARG A 141 23.92 -4.00 -14.45
C ARG A 141 24.63 -4.25 -15.77
N GLY A 142 24.46 -3.37 -16.75
CA GLY A 142 24.97 -3.50 -18.10
C GLY A 142 24.11 -4.36 -19.03
N ARG A 143 23.12 -5.08 -18.50
CA ARG A 143 22.11 -5.83 -19.26
C ARG A 143 20.79 -5.08 -19.23
N LEU A 144 19.94 -5.34 -20.20
CA LEU A 144 18.56 -4.84 -20.17
C LEU A 144 17.76 -5.57 -19.11
N PRO A 145 16.98 -4.86 -18.27
CA PRO A 145 16.02 -5.50 -17.41
C PRO A 145 15.03 -6.36 -18.21
N THR A 146 14.69 -7.51 -17.66
CA THR A 146 13.63 -8.37 -18.18
C THR A 146 12.51 -8.46 -17.16
N GLN A 147 11.40 -9.05 -17.52
CA GLN A 147 10.29 -9.26 -16.56
C GLN A 147 10.76 -10.03 -15.31
N ASP A 148 11.67 -11.01 -15.47
CA ASP A 148 12.24 -11.75 -14.34
C ASP A 148 13.11 -10.91 -13.42
N SER A 149 13.65 -9.78 -13.90
CA SER A 149 14.45 -8.87 -13.07
C SER A 149 13.62 -8.21 -11.94
N TYR A 150 12.30 -8.16 -12.09
CA TYR A 150 11.38 -7.61 -11.09
C TYR A 150 10.85 -8.66 -10.11
N ARG A 151 11.04 -9.96 -10.40
CA ARG A 151 10.51 -11.07 -9.61
C ARG A 151 11.39 -11.37 -8.40
N LEU A 152 11.45 -10.42 -7.49
CA LEU A 152 12.19 -10.50 -6.24
C LEU A 152 11.23 -10.70 -5.06
N ALA A 153 11.70 -11.40 -4.04
CA ALA A 153 10.95 -11.50 -2.79
C ALA A 153 10.76 -10.12 -2.14
N GLY A 154 9.66 -9.92 -1.42
CA GLY A 154 9.34 -8.63 -0.84
C GLY A 154 10.41 -8.09 0.12
N HIS A 155 11.16 -8.97 0.80
CA HIS A 155 12.26 -8.58 1.69
C HIS A 155 13.52 -8.07 0.94
N GLU A 156 13.60 -8.21 -0.39
CA GLU A 156 14.71 -7.67 -1.20
C GLU A 156 14.48 -6.21 -1.61
N GLN A 157 13.30 -5.65 -1.38
CA GLN A 157 13.03 -4.22 -1.59
C GLN A 157 14.05 -3.35 -0.84
N LEU A 158 14.64 -2.35 -1.49
CA LEU A 158 15.58 -1.40 -0.88
C LEU A 158 14.84 -0.27 -0.17
N ALA A 159 13.72 0.16 -0.72
CA ALA A 159 12.83 1.14 -0.16
C ALA A 159 11.39 0.84 -0.59
N ALA A 160 10.43 1.20 0.25
CA ALA A 160 9.02 1.16 -0.07
C ALA A 160 8.30 2.37 0.51
N GLY A 161 7.25 2.82 -0.15
CA GLY A 161 6.49 3.97 0.30
C GLY A 161 5.12 4.06 -0.33
N TYR A 162 4.31 4.94 0.23
CA TYR A 162 3.08 5.39 -0.38
C TYR A 162 2.89 6.90 -0.18
N VAL A 163 2.12 7.50 -1.06
CA VAL A 163 1.64 8.87 -0.88
C VAL A 163 0.14 8.85 -0.77
N LEU A 164 -0.39 9.42 0.31
CA LEU A 164 -1.82 9.61 0.52
C LEU A 164 -2.24 10.99 0.03
N TYR A 165 -3.21 11.05 -0.86
CA TYR A 165 -3.88 12.26 -1.33
C TYR A 165 -5.21 12.42 -0.60
N GLY A 166 -5.18 13.17 0.50
CA GLY A 166 -6.30 13.43 1.39
C GLY A 166 -6.35 14.89 1.82
N PRO A 167 -6.88 15.21 3.02
CA PRO A 167 -6.87 16.57 3.56
C PRO A 167 -5.48 17.21 3.59
N ALA A 168 -4.44 16.41 3.84
CA ALA A 168 -3.05 16.73 3.56
C ALA A 168 -2.47 15.71 2.57
N THR A 169 -1.44 16.10 1.82
CA THR A 169 -0.67 15.17 1.00
C THR A 169 0.49 14.65 1.84
N ILE A 170 0.51 13.34 2.11
CA ILE A 170 1.44 12.72 3.06
C ILE A 170 2.22 11.61 2.36
N LEU A 171 3.55 11.66 2.42
CA LEU A 171 4.45 10.60 2.00
C LEU A 171 4.87 9.79 3.23
N VAL A 172 4.69 8.48 3.18
CA VAL A 172 5.20 7.52 4.17
C VAL A 172 6.23 6.63 3.49
N LEU A 173 7.39 6.50 4.09
CA LEU A 173 8.57 5.92 3.46
C LEU A 173 9.38 5.07 4.45
N THR A 174 9.91 3.94 3.99
CA THR A 174 10.97 3.19 4.65
C THR A 174 12.12 2.88 3.70
N CYS A 175 13.34 2.98 4.21
CA CYS A 175 14.55 2.47 3.59
C CYS A 175 15.15 1.36 4.48
N ARG A 176 14.31 0.48 5.03
CA ARG A 176 14.69 -0.64 5.94
C ARG A 176 15.19 -0.20 7.32
N ARG A 177 14.98 1.05 7.71
CA ARG A 177 15.37 1.61 9.03
C ARG A 177 14.24 2.39 9.66
N GLY A 178 13.18 1.68 10.04
CA GLY A 178 11.96 2.30 10.54
C GLY A 178 11.18 3.00 9.43
N VAL A 179 10.15 3.75 9.82
CA VAL A 179 9.22 4.42 8.91
C VAL A 179 9.23 5.91 9.19
N LEU A 180 9.44 6.70 8.13
CA LEU A 180 9.40 8.15 8.13
C LEU A 180 8.09 8.65 7.51
N MET A 181 7.55 9.74 8.02
CA MET A 181 6.35 10.38 7.46
C MET A 181 6.62 11.85 7.18
N PHE A 182 6.26 12.29 5.97
CA PHE A 182 6.45 13.65 5.48
C PHE A 182 5.11 14.25 5.07
N THR A 183 4.97 15.55 5.27
CA THR A 183 3.83 16.32 4.75
C THR A 183 4.32 17.28 3.66
N LEU A 184 3.56 17.35 2.55
CA LEU A 184 3.86 18.25 1.45
C LEU A 184 3.53 19.70 1.83
N ASP A 185 4.55 20.56 1.87
CA ASP A 185 4.34 22.00 2.00
C ASP A 185 4.02 22.61 0.62
N LYS A 186 2.72 22.76 0.34
CA LYS A 186 2.24 23.36 -0.91
C LYS A 186 2.53 24.86 -1.00
N ARG A 187 2.77 25.56 0.13
CA ARG A 187 3.05 26.99 0.14
C ARG A 187 4.39 27.33 -0.50
N SER A 188 5.37 26.42 -0.40
CA SER A 188 6.66 26.60 -1.07
C SER A 188 6.51 26.73 -2.59
N GLY A 189 5.53 26.03 -3.21
CA GLY A 189 5.25 26.09 -4.64
C GLY A 189 4.58 27.40 -5.11
N MET A 190 4.02 28.21 -4.22
CA MET A 190 3.28 29.43 -4.58
C MET A 190 4.15 30.55 -5.15
N HIS A 191 5.46 30.50 -4.95
CA HIS A 191 6.44 31.50 -5.42
C HIS A 191 7.34 30.98 -6.54
N GLY A 192 6.93 29.88 -7.23
CA GLY A 192 7.72 29.26 -8.30
C GLY A 192 8.85 28.37 -7.80
N GLU A 193 9.00 28.18 -6.51
CA GLU A 193 9.91 27.18 -5.94
C GLU A 193 9.28 25.78 -5.97
N PRO A 194 10.07 24.70 -6.01
CA PRO A 194 9.57 23.35 -5.92
C PRO A 194 8.83 23.11 -4.60
N MET A 195 7.71 22.42 -4.61
CA MET A 195 7.04 21.95 -3.39
C MET A 195 7.98 21.08 -2.56
N ARG A 196 7.96 21.25 -1.24
CA ARG A 196 8.90 20.56 -0.33
C ARG A 196 8.17 19.57 0.56
N TRP A 197 8.76 18.39 0.69
CA TRP A 197 8.37 17.38 1.66
C TRP A 197 9.09 17.64 2.99
N LEU A 198 8.34 17.86 4.05
CA LEU A 198 8.84 18.15 5.39
C LEU A 198 8.58 16.98 6.32
N LEU A 199 9.60 16.51 7.04
CA LEU A 199 9.51 15.41 7.99
C LEU A 199 8.58 15.81 9.15
N THR A 200 7.50 15.06 9.32
CA THR A 200 6.52 15.27 10.40
C THR A 200 6.59 14.21 11.49
N HIS A 201 7.06 12.98 11.15
CA HIS A 201 7.30 11.90 12.11
C HIS A 201 8.53 11.11 11.66
N ASP A 202 9.47 10.88 12.56
CA ASP A 202 10.75 10.21 12.30
C ASP A 202 10.82 8.74 12.77
N ALA A 203 9.79 8.28 13.48
CA ALA A 203 9.71 6.92 14.03
C ALA A 203 8.24 6.48 14.16
N VAL A 204 7.57 6.26 13.03
CA VAL A 204 6.18 5.76 13.01
C VAL A 204 6.15 4.34 13.55
N GLN A 205 5.27 4.09 14.53
CA GLN A 205 5.06 2.77 15.15
C GLN A 205 3.58 2.40 15.16
N ILE A 206 3.27 1.18 14.73
CA ILE A 206 1.94 0.61 14.81
C ILE A 206 1.73 0.02 16.21
N PRO A 207 0.70 0.42 16.97
CA PRO A 207 0.36 -0.23 18.23
C PRO A 207 0.15 -1.75 18.05
N ALA A 208 0.79 -2.56 18.89
CA ALA A 208 0.68 -4.02 18.81
C ALA A 208 -0.76 -4.51 18.99
N GLN A 209 -1.55 -3.81 19.80
CA GLN A 209 -2.97 -4.08 20.06
C GLN A 209 -3.86 -3.04 19.39
N THR A 210 -5.06 -3.46 19.00
CA THR A 210 -6.06 -2.56 18.41
C THR A 210 -7.48 -2.98 18.79
N ARG A 211 -8.43 -2.06 18.51
CA ARG A 211 -9.88 -2.30 18.53
C ARG A 211 -10.53 -1.86 17.21
N GLU A 212 -9.74 -1.82 16.14
CA GLU A 212 -10.24 -1.44 14.81
C GLU A 212 -9.88 -2.50 13.77
N PHE A 213 -10.82 -2.77 12.86
CA PHE A 213 -10.59 -3.61 11.71
C PHE A 213 -11.27 -3.04 10.47
N ALA A 214 -10.74 -3.37 9.30
CA ALA A 214 -11.26 -2.99 8.01
C ALA A 214 -11.36 -4.21 7.09
N ILE A 215 -12.56 -4.48 6.60
CA ILE A 215 -12.86 -5.56 5.66
C ILE A 215 -14.17 -5.25 4.93
N ASN A 216 -14.30 -5.65 3.67
CA ASN A 216 -15.57 -5.55 2.96
C ASN A 216 -16.57 -6.60 3.47
N ALA A 217 -17.39 -6.22 4.46
CA ALA A 217 -18.35 -7.10 5.13
C ALA A 217 -19.39 -7.73 4.18
N SER A 218 -19.65 -7.14 3.01
CA SER A 218 -20.58 -7.70 2.01
C SER A 218 -20.11 -9.05 1.44
N ASN A 219 -18.82 -9.35 1.56
CA ASN A 219 -18.20 -10.60 1.10
C ASN A 219 -18.10 -11.69 2.18
N GLN A 220 -18.68 -11.50 3.37
CA GLN A 220 -18.55 -12.40 4.51
C GLN A 220 -18.83 -13.88 4.18
N ARG A 221 -19.84 -14.16 3.36
CA ARG A 221 -20.21 -15.53 2.96
C ARG A 221 -19.15 -16.24 2.10
N PHE A 222 -18.18 -15.51 1.59
CA PHE A 222 -17.14 -16.02 0.69
C PHE A 222 -15.75 -16.05 1.34
N TRP A 223 -15.60 -15.53 2.57
CA TRP A 223 -14.34 -15.58 3.28
C TRP A 223 -13.99 -16.98 3.73
N GLU A 224 -12.70 -17.25 3.92
CA GLU A 224 -12.21 -18.45 4.58
C GLU A 224 -12.67 -18.51 6.03
N LYS A 225 -12.83 -19.74 6.55
CA LYS A 225 -13.34 -19.95 7.91
C LYS A 225 -12.56 -19.21 9.02
N PRO A 226 -11.20 -19.17 9.00
CA PRO A 226 -10.43 -18.41 9.98
C PRO A 226 -10.79 -16.93 10.03
N VAL A 227 -10.99 -16.30 8.86
CA VAL A 227 -11.39 -14.90 8.77
C VAL A 227 -12.83 -14.69 9.25
N GLN A 228 -13.76 -15.59 8.88
CA GLN A 228 -15.13 -15.55 9.40
C GLN A 228 -15.14 -15.63 10.93
N ARG A 229 -14.33 -16.53 11.53
CA ARG A 229 -14.16 -16.66 12.96
C ARG A 229 -13.67 -15.38 13.60
N TYR A 230 -12.56 -14.82 13.09
CA TYR A 230 -11.98 -13.59 13.63
C TYR A 230 -12.99 -12.43 13.64
N ILE A 231 -13.69 -12.22 12.53
CA ILE A 231 -14.69 -11.14 12.43
C ILE A 231 -15.88 -11.39 13.35
N ALA A 232 -16.36 -12.64 13.44
CA ALA A 232 -17.45 -12.99 14.36
C ALA A 232 -17.09 -12.68 15.82
N GLU A 233 -15.87 -12.98 16.24
CA GLU A 233 -15.35 -12.64 17.57
C GLU A 233 -15.25 -11.13 17.79
N CYS A 234 -14.80 -10.36 16.80
CA CYS A 234 -14.75 -8.89 16.88
C CYS A 234 -16.16 -8.28 17.02
N VAL A 235 -17.13 -8.79 16.26
CA VAL A 235 -18.52 -8.30 16.26
C VAL A 235 -19.28 -8.73 17.53
N ALA A 236 -18.90 -9.85 18.17
CA ALA A 236 -19.50 -10.30 19.43
C ALA A 236 -19.24 -9.31 20.59
N GLY A 237 -18.25 -8.42 20.46
CA GLY A 237 -18.00 -7.34 21.42
C GLY A 237 -17.58 -7.82 22.81
N GLU A 238 -17.90 -7.04 23.83
CA GLU A 238 -17.56 -7.32 25.23
C GLU A 238 -18.16 -8.65 25.75
N ASN A 239 -19.30 -9.05 25.21
CA ASN A 239 -19.98 -10.31 25.58
C ASN A 239 -19.40 -11.53 24.83
N GLY A 240 -18.47 -11.33 23.91
CA GLY A 240 -17.82 -12.38 23.14
C GLY A 240 -16.47 -12.81 23.73
N PRO A 241 -15.78 -13.75 23.07
CA PRO A 241 -14.52 -14.31 23.56
C PRO A 241 -13.38 -13.29 23.65
N ARG A 242 -13.52 -12.14 22.98
CA ARG A 242 -12.52 -11.06 23.00
C ARG A 242 -12.69 -10.12 24.20
N MET A 243 -13.84 -10.12 24.86
CA MET A 243 -14.18 -9.27 26.02
C MET A 243 -13.86 -7.78 25.80
N LYS A 244 -13.98 -7.31 24.56
CA LYS A 244 -13.79 -5.91 24.16
C LYS A 244 -14.55 -5.60 22.88
N ASP A 245 -15.02 -4.37 22.74
CA ASP A 245 -15.67 -3.89 21.53
C ASP A 245 -14.65 -3.51 20.46
N PHE A 246 -15.00 -3.78 19.21
CA PHE A 246 -14.24 -3.40 18.02
C PHE A 246 -15.06 -2.48 17.13
N ASN A 247 -14.40 -1.58 16.44
CA ASN A 247 -15.00 -0.72 15.42
C ASN A 247 -14.56 -1.17 14.02
N MET A 248 -15.52 -1.37 13.13
CA MET A 248 -15.23 -1.55 11.71
C MET A 248 -14.98 -0.20 11.05
N ARG A 249 -13.90 -0.12 10.28
CA ARG A 249 -13.55 1.02 9.43
C ARG A 249 -13.30 0.50 8.02
N TRP A 250 -13.95 1.06 7.02
CA TRP A 250 -13.79 0.64 5.64
C TRP A 250 -13.88 1.83 4.70
N VAL A 251 -12.78 2.15 4.01
CA VAL A 251 -12.67 3.27 3.05
C VAL A 251 -12.60 2.75 1.62
N ALA A 252 -12.27 1.49 1.41
CA ALA A 252 -12.04 0.85 0.11
C ALA A 252 -10.87 1.49 -0.68
N SER A 253 -9.85 1.98 0.02
CA SER A 253 -8.54 2.39 -0.50
C SER A 253 -7.47 1.83 0.45
N MET A 254 -6.55 1.03 -0.08
CA MET A 254 -5.50 0.41 0.74
C MET A 254 -4.60 1.45 1.37
N VAL A 255 -4.26 2.51 0.64
CA VAL A 255 -3.44 3.63 1.15
C VAL A 255 -4.09 4.29 2.36
N ALA A 256 -5.40 4.58 2.27
CA ALA A 256 -6.14 5.22 3.36
C ALA A 256 -6.25 4.33 4.60
N GLU A 257 -6.49 3.03 4.39
CA GLU A 257 -6.57 2.06 5.48
C GLU A 257 -5.21 1.86 6.17
N VAL A 258 -4.14 1.67 5.39
CA VAL A 258 -2.79 1.50 5.93
C VAL A 258 -2.34 2.77 6.65
N HIS A 259 -2.64 3.96 6.12
CA HIS A 259 -2.32 5.22 6.78
C HIS A 259 -3.01 5.36 8.15
N ARG A 260 -4.28 4.96 8.24
CA ARG A 260 -5.00 4.90 9.53
C ARG A 260 -4.32 3.93 10.50
N ILE A 261 -3.90 2.74 10.01
CA ILE A 261 -3.21 1.73 10.80
C ILE A 261 -1.85 2.24 11.30
N MET A 262 -1.07 2.92 10.44
CA MET A 262 0.20 3.55 10.83
C MET A 262 0.04 4.55 11.97
N THR A 263 -1.10 5.23 12.06
CA THR A 263 -1.33 6.29 13.06
C THR A 263 -2.01 5.80 14.33
N ARG A 264 -2.86 4.75 14.25
CA ARG A 264 -3.74 4.36 15.37
C ARG A 264 -3.76 2.86 15.66
N GLY A 265 -3.11 2.07 14.85
CA GLY A 265 -3.29 0.63 14.83
C GLY A 265 -4.57 0.23 14.09
N GLY A 266 -4.76 -1.06 13.91
CA GLY A 266 -5.88 -1.63 13.17
C GLY A 266 -5.48 -2.90 12.44
N VAL A 267 -6.47 -3.51 11.79
CA VAL A 267 -6.28 -4.63 10.86
C VAL A 267 -6.96 -4.29 9.55
N PHE A 268 -6.25 -4.45 8.45
CA PHE A 268 -6.81 -4.41 7.10
C PHE A 268 -6.80 -5.83 6.51
N MET A 269 -7.93 -6.22 5.91
CA MET A 269 -8.11 -7.55 5.36
C MET A 269 -8.73 -7.50 3.95
N TYR A 270 -8.01 -8.11 3.02
CA TYR A 270 -8.52 -8.51 1.72
C TYR A 270 -8.24 -10.02 1.56
N PRO A 271 -8.99 -10.89 2.27
CA PRO A 271 -8.71 -12.33 2.34
C PRO A 271 -9.03 -13.03 1.02
N ARG A 272 -8.66 -14.32 0.94
CA ARG A 272 -9.04 -15.17 -0.16
C ARG A 272 -10.56 -15.23 -0.30
N ASP A 273 -11.01 -15.17 -1.56
CA ASP A 273 -12.42 -15.25 -1.92
C ASP A 273 -12.72 -16.63 -2.53
N THR A 274 -13.61 -17.37 -1.89
CA THR A 274 -13.96 -18.75 -2.32
C THR A 274 -14.77 -18.81 -3.61
N ARG A 275 -15.27 -17.68 -4.14
CA ARG A 275 -15.96 -17.61 -5.44
C ARG A 275 -15.01 -17.85 -6.60
N GLU A 276 -13.76 -17.41 -6.46
CA GLU A 276 -12.76 -17.49 -7.51
C GLU A 276 -11.50 -18.24 -7.02
N PRO A 277 -11.55 -19.57 -6.83
CA PRO A 277 -10.43 -20.34 -6.28
C PRO A 277 -9.13 -20.22 -7.07
N ARG A 278 -9.22 -19.87 -8.38
CA ARG A 278 -8.07 -19.66 -9.26
C ARG A 278 -7.43 -18.28 -9.11
N LYS A 279 -8.14 -17.31 -8.50
CA LYS A 279 -7.62 -15.98 -8.20
C LYS A 279 -7.48 -15.86 -6.68
N PRO A 280 -6.29 -16.13 -6.13
CA PRO A 280 -6.12 -16.27 -4.68
C PRO A 280 -6.40 -14.99 -3.91
N GLY A 281 -6.36 -13.82 -4.56
CA GLY A 281 -6.58 -12.51 -3.93
C GLY A 281 -7.06 -11.46 -4.91
N ARG A 282 -7.20 -10.23 -4.45
CA ARG A 282 -7.60 -9.09 -5.27
C ARG A 282 -6.49 -8.06 -5.44
N LEU A 283 -5.62 -7.92 -4.44
CA LEU A 283 -4.52 -6.97 -4.43
C LEU A 283 -3.30 -7.57 -5.12
N ARG A 284 -2.52 -6.74 -5.80
CA ARG A 284 -1.34 -7.18 -6.53
C ARG A 284 -0.13 -7.27 -5.61
N LEU A 285 0.62 -8.37 -5.72
CA LEU A 285 1.76 -8.64 -4.83
C LEU A 285 2.81 -7.53 -4.93
N MET A 286 3.22 -7.18 -6.16
CA MET A 286 4.36 -6.29 -6.37
C MET A 286 4.03 -4.82 -6.17
N TYR A 287 2.85 -4.39 -6.61
CA TYR A 287 2.50 -2.97 -6.65
C TYR A 287 1.88 -2.47 -5.36
N GLU A 288 1.21 -3.36 -4.60
CA GLU A 288 0.44 -3.00 -3.42
C GLU A 288 0.90 -3.78 -2.17
N ALA A 289 0.83 -5.13 -2.20
CA ALA A 289 0.97 -5.95 -1.00
C ALA A 289 2.39 -5.94 -0.42
N ALA A 290 3.43 -6.11 -1.25
CA ALA A 290 4.82 -6.17 -0.79
C ALA A 290 5.35 -4.80 -0.29
N PRO A 291 5.11 -3.65 -0.98
CA PRO A 291 5.46 -2.34 -0.44
C PRO A 291 4.79 -2.05 0.90
N MET A 292 3.48 -2.31 1.00
CA MET A 292 2.73 -2.07 2.24
C MET A 292 3.14 -3.03 3.36
N ALA A 293 3.47 -4.29 3.04
CA ALA A 293 4.01 -5.24 4.01
C ALA A 293 5.32 -4.75 4.61
N MET A 294 6.24 -4.26 3.76
CA MET A 294 7.51 -3.71 4.22
C MET A 294 7.32 -2.53 5.18
N LEU A 295 6.43 -1.59 4.84
CA LEU A 295 6.11 -0.46 5.70
C LEU A 295 5.51 -0.89 7.03
N VAL A 296 4.53 -1.80 7.00
CA VAL A 296 3.84 -2.31 8.21
C VAL A 296 4.81 -3.02 9.13
N GLU A 297 5.71 -3.87 8.61
CA GLU A 297 6.69 -4.59 9.41
C GLU A 297 7.77 -3.67 9.98
N GLN A 298 8.25 -2.71 9.20
CA GLN A 298 9.20 -1.69 9.66
C GLN A 298 8.60 -0.78 10.74
N ALA A 299 7.28 -0.64 10.79
CA ALA A 299 6.56 0.06 11.85
C ALA A 299 6.15 -0.86 13.03
N GLY A 300 6.62 -2.10 13.10
CA GLY A 300 6.35 -3.03 14.20
C GLY A 300 5.04 -3.83 14.09
N GLY A 301 4.30 -3.69 12.99
CA GLY A 301 3.15 -4.52 12.64
C GLY A 301 3.55 -5.88 12.06
N ARG A 302 2.59 -6.54 11.39
CA ARG A 302 2.79 -7.81 10.66
C ARG A 302 1.92 -7.85 9.42
N ALA A 303 2.37 -8.55 8.35
CA ALA A 303 1.68 -8.64 7.09
C ALA A 303 1.78 -10.06 6.49
N VAL A 304 0.61 -10.70 6.28
CA VAL A 304 0.51 -12.10 5.84
C VAL A 304 -0.54 -12.27 4.72
N ASN A 305 -0.47 -13.38 4.00
CA ASN A 305 -1.53 -13.80 3.07
C ASN A 305 -2.59 -14.71 3.72
N GLY A 306 -2.53 -14.85 5.05
CA GLY A 306 -3.30 -15.78 5.87
C GLY A 306 -2.41 -16.86 6.50
N THR A 307 -1.46 -17.42 5.77
CA THR A 307 -0.59 -18.53 6.23
C THR A 307 0.90 -18.22 6.15
N SER A 308 1.32 -17.36 5.23
CA SER A 308 2.73 -17.02 4.96
C SER A 308 2.95 -15.52 5.07
N GLU A 309 4.16 -15.10 5.44
CA GLU A 309 4.58 -13.72 5.41
C GLU A 309 4.54 -13.18 3.96
N LEU A 310 4.01 -11.97 3.77
CA LEU A 310 3.93 -11.38 2.42
C LEU A 310 5.31 -11.08 1.84
N LEU A 311 6.28 -10.70 2.69
CA LEU A 311 7.62 -10.37 2.23
C LEU A 311 8.44 -11.59 1.76
N ASP A 312 8.05 -12.82 2.14
CA ASP A 312 8.71 -14.05 1.68
C ASP A 312 8.23 -14.52 0.30
N LEU A 313 7.13 -13.95 -0.19
CA LEU A 313 6.57 -14.34 -1.47
C LEU A 313 7.41 -13.81 -2.64
N VAL A 314 7.75 -14.70 -3.56
CA VAL A 314 8.35 -14.35 -4.86
C VAL A 314 7.25 -14.32 -5.90
N PRO A 315 7.08 -13.24 -6.66
CA PRO A 315 6.01 -13.18 -7.65
C PRO A 315 6.28 -14.11 -8.85
N ASP A 316 5.25 -14.85 -9.28
CA ASP A 316 5.30 -15.68 -10.49
C ASP A 316 5.14 -14.84 -11.76
N THR A 317 4.38 -13.75 -11.68
CA THR A 317 4.14 -12.77 -12.76
C THR A 317 4.11 -11.35 -12.20
N LEU A 318 4.28 -10.33 -13.06
CA LEU A 318 4.22 -8.91 -12.66
C LEU A 318 2.89 -8.54 -11.97
N HIS A 319 1.78 -9.10 -12.44
CA HIS A 319 0.44 -8.78 -11.98
C HIS A 319 -0.19 -9.85 -11.07
N GLN A 320 0.66 -10.68 -10.43
CA GLN A 320 0.18 -11.69 -9.49
C GLN A 320 -0.64 -11.05 -8.37
N ARG A 321 -1.83 -11.59 -8.13
CA ARG A 321 -2.71 -11.17 -7.03
C ARG A 321 -2.57 -12.11 -5.84
N VAL A 322 -2.68 -11.54 -4.63
CA VAL A 322 -2.57 -12.26 -3.36
C VAL A 322 -3.64 -11.81 -2.37
N PRO A 323 -4.01 -12.65 -1.41
CA PRO A 323 -4.75 -12.21 -0.23
C PRO A 323 -3.82 -11.34 0.63
N VAL A 324 -4.40 -10.36 1.33
CA VAL A 324 -3.66 -9.46 2.21
C VAL A 324 -4.36 -9.34 3.55
N ILE A 325 -3.62 -9.58 4.61
CA ILE A 325 -4.03 -9.37 6.00
C ILE A 325 -2.85 -8.71 6.70
N LEU A 326 -3.01 -7.45 7.14
CA LEU A 326 -1.90 -6.69 7.73
C LEU A 326 -2.38 -5.73 8.83
N GLY A 327 -1.46 -5.33 9.70
CA GLY A 327 -1.72 -4.34 10.74
C GLY A 327 -1.08 -4.66 12.09
N SER A 328 -1.82 -4.39 13.16
CA SER A 328 -1.39 -4.61 14.56
C SER A 328 -1.01 -6.06 14.82
N ARG A 329 0.22 -6.29 15.25
CA ARG A 329 0.86 -7.61 15.32
C ARG A 329 0.04 -8.65 16.08
N GLU A 330 -0.46 -8.34 17.27
CA GLU A 330 -1.19 -9.31 18.09
C GLU A 330 -2.50 -9.79 17.43
N GLU A 331 -3.14 -8.94 16.64
CA GLU A 331 -4.34 -9.30 15.89
C GLU A 331 -4.00 -10.20 14.70
N ILE A 332 -2.90 -9.88 13.99
CA ILE A 332 -2.44 -10.71 12.86
C ILE A 332 -1.98 -12.08 13.36
N ASP A 333 -1.23 -12.15 14.47
CA ASP A 333 -0.81 -13.41 15.11
C ASP A 333 -2.01 -14.29 15.43
N ARG A 334 -3.09 -13.69 15.93
CA ARG A 334 -4.36 -14.40 16.20
C ARG A 334 -4.98 -14.95 14.91
N ILE A 335 -5.08 -14.15 13.86
CA ILE A 335 -5.65 -14.60 12.58
C ILE A 335 -4.82 -15.76 12.02
N VAL A 336 -3.50 -15.67 12.07
CA VAL A 336 -2.59 -16.76 11.64
C VAL A 336 -2.83 -18.03 12.47
N SER A 337 -3.02 -17.90 13.80
CA SER A 337 -3.31 -19.06 14.65
C SER A 337 -4.62 -19.76 14.24
N TYR A 338 -5.63 -19.01 13.78
CA TYR A 338 -6.89 -19.60 13.29
C TYR A 338 -6.74 -20.31 11.96
N HIS A 339 -5.79 -19.87 11.10
CA HIS A 339 -5.45 -20.59 9.88
C HIS A 339 -4.68 -21.89 10.16
N ALA A 340 -3.88 -21.92 11.22
CA ALA A 340 -3.13 -23.11 11.62
C ALA A 340 -4.03 -24.19 12.28
N ASP A 341 -5.15 -23.79 12.90
CA ASP A 341 -6.11 -24.70 13.53
C ASP A 341 -7.52 -24.56 12.92
N PRO A 342 -7.78 -25.19 11.77
CA PRO A 342 -9.06 -25.08 11.08
C PRO A 342 -10.19 -25.88 11.76
N HIS A 343 -9.93 -26.67 12.81
CA HIS A 343 -10.90 -27.62 13.38
C HIS A 343 -11.85 -27.06 14.44
N GLU A 344 -11.60 -25.87 14.97
CA GLU A 344 -12.58 -25.22 15.83
C GLU A 344 -13.74 -24.64 15.01
N ASN A 345 -14.78 -25.45 14.84
CA ASN A 345 -16.07 -25.04 14.29
C ASN A 345 -16.80 -24.11 15.28
N VAL A 346 -16.43 -22.84 15.32
CA VAL A 346 -17.26 -21.84 16.00
C VAL A 346 -18.34 -21.39 15.03
N SER A 347 -19.47 -22.06 15.09
CA SER A 347 -20.71 -21.64 14.40
C SER A 347 -21.35 -20.46 15.12
N TRP A 348 -20.70 -19.30 15.10
CA TRP A 348 -21.33 -18.06 15.55
C TRP A 348 -22.18 -17.54 14.39
N GLN A 349 -23.49 -17.74 14.50
CA GLN A 349 -24.42 -17.07 13.58
C GLN A 349 -24.51 -15.61 14.01
N LEU A 350 -23.89 -14.71 13.23
CA LEU A 350 -23.84 -13.25 13.44
C LEU A 350 -25.20 -12.59 13.70
N PHE A 351 -26.31 -13.27 13.44
CA PHE A 351 -27.67 -12.73 13.51
C PHE A 351 -28.68 -13.59 14.29
N LYS A 352 -28.25 -14.68 14.95
CA LYS A 352 -29.22 -15.60 15.60
C LYS A 352 -29.86 -15.04 16.87
N THR A 353 -29.25 -14.05 17.52
CA THR A 353 -29.73 -13.53 18.83
C THR A 353 -30.34 -12.12 18.75
N ARG A 354 -30.39 -11.48 17.58
CA ARG A 354 -31.03 -10.17 17.37
C ARG A 354 -32.07 -10.18 16.28
N SER A 355 -32.80 -11.28 16.09
CA SER A 355 -34.01 -11.24 15.30
C SER A 355 -35.10 -10.48 16.07
N LEU A 356 -35.57 -9.36 15.52
CA LEU A 356 -36.77 -8.65 16.01
C LEU A 356 -38.04 -9.51 15.93
N PHE A 357 -37.93 -10.78 15.49
CA PHE A 357 -39.00 -11.75 15.30
C PHE A 357 -38.83 -13.02 16.16
N VAL A 358 -38.26 -12.94 17.35
CA VAL A 358 -38.39 -14.05 18.31
C VAL A 358 -39.85 -14.06 18.78
N GLN A 359 -40.66 -14.96 18.23
CA GLN A 359 -41.96 -15.24 18.82
C GLN A 359 -41.74 -15.81 20.21
N PRO A 360 -42.49 -15.34 21.25
CA PRO A 360 -42.50 -16.00 22.55
C PRO A 360 -43.00 -17.41 22.35
N GLN A 361 -42.23 -18.40 22.81
CA GLN A 361 -42.77 -19.75 22.97
C GLN A 361 -43.85 -19.70 24.03
N ALA A 362 -45.07 -20.15 23.64
CA ALA A 362 -46.19 -20.33 24.52
C ALA A 362 -45.98 -21.49 25.51
#